data_aae71693c563af2e4403ea5afa21f56d
#
_entry.id   aae71693c563af2e4403ea5afa21f56d
#
_cell.length_a   1.000
_cell.length_b   1.000
_cell.length_c   1.000
_cell.angle_alpha   90.00
_cell.angle_beta   90.00
_cell.angle_gamma   90.00
#
_symmetry.space_group_name_H-M   'P 1'
#
loop_
_entity.id
_entity.type
_entity.pdbx_description
1 polymer ?
#
loop_
_entity_poly.entity_id
_entity_poly.type
_entity_poly.pdbx_seq_one_letter_code
_entity_poly.pdbx_strand_id
1 'polypeptide(L)'
;MIQEIKKEDIPQCVEVIRKSFATVANEFGITEENGARFTAFATDEGRIEWHMFCEHRPMYEYYEKNRLIGYYSLLIKDNEECELNNLSVLPEYRHNKIGYSLLEHSFEKAKGLGCTKMNIGIVEENAVLRSWYEKYGFVHTGAEKYDFFPFTCGYMEKVL
;
A
#
# COMPACT_ATOMS: atom_id res chain seq x y z
N MET A 1 -5.26 -8.91 14.38
CA MET A 1 -4.07 -8.44 15.14
C MET A 1 -3.03 -7.92 14.17
N ILE A 2 -2.50 -6.74 14.42
CA ILE A 2 -1.46 -6.14 13.59
C ILE A 2 -0.10 -6.32 14.27
N GLN A 3 0.87 -6.83 13.54
CA GLN A 3 2.22 -7.08 14.05
C GLN A 3 3.27 -6.80 12.99
N GLU A 4 4.51 -6.60 13.41
CA GLU A 4 5.63 -6.43 12.51
C GLU A 4 5.91 -7.74 11.78
N ILE A 5 6.19 -7.69 10.48
CA ILE A 5 6.47 -8.90 9.70
C ILE A 5 7.86 -9.44 10.01
N LYS A 6 8.00 -10.76 9.86
CA LYS A 6 9.28 -11.47 9.92
C LYS A 6 9.68 -11.93 8.52
N LYS A 7 10.93 -12.30 8.34
CA LYS A 7 11.43 -12.78 7.05
C LYS A 7 10.60 -13.95 6.51
N GLU A 8 10.21 -14.87 7.38
CA GLU A 8 9.41 -16.04 7.00
C GLU A 8 7.99 -15.70 6.52
N ASP A 9 7.50 -14.49 6.80
CA ASP A 9 6.17 -14.04 6.38
C ASP A 9 6.15 -13.48 4.95
N ILE A 10 7.32 -13.22 4.37
CA ILE A 10 7.45 -12.57 3.06
C ILE A 10 6.63 -13.26 1.95
N PRO A 11 6.67 -14.60 1.80
CA PRO A 11 5.85 -15.24 0.77
C PRO A 11 4.36 -14.96 0.89
N GLN A 12 3.83 -14.95 2.10
CA GLN A 12 2.43 -14.62 2.37
C GLN A 12 2.12 -13.15 2.10
N CYS A 13 3.05 -12.25 2.44
CA CYS A 13 2.92 -10.82 2.12
C CYS A 13 2.81 -10.60 0.61
N VAL A 14 3.66 -11.24 -0.17
CA VAL A 14 3.62 -11.18 -1.64
C VAL A 14 2.25 -11.62 -2.17
N GLU A 15 1.73 -12.74 -1.66
CA GLU A 15 0.42 -13.24 -2.05
C GLU A 15 -0.69 -12.22 -1.77
N VAL A 16 -0.71 -11.65 -0.56
CA VAL A 16 -1.73 -10.67 -0.16
C VAL A 16 -1.65 -9.43 -1.04
N ILE A 17 -0.45 -8.90 -1.26
CA ILE A 17 -0.25 -7.72 -2.11
C ILE A 17 -0.73 -7.99 -3.53
N ARG A 18 -0.28 -9.08 -4.14
CA ARG A 18 -0.65 -9.42 -5.52
C ARG A 18 -2.14 -9.62 -5.70
N LYS A 19 -2.78 -10.38 -4.82
CA LYS A 19 -4.23 -10.62 -4.87
C LYS A 19 -5.03 -9.35 -4.67
N SER A 20 -4.62 -8.49 -3.74
CA SER A 20 -5.28 -7.22 -3.49
C SER A 20 -5.21 -6.30 -4.70
N PHE A 21 -4.04 -6.11 -5.27
CA PHE A 21 -3.84 -5.22 -6.42
C PHE A 21 -4.33 -5.82 -7.73
N ALA A 22 -4.47 -7.14 -7.83
CA ALA A 22 -5.06 -7.78 -9.00
C ALA A 22 -6.51 -7.34 -9.24
N THR A 23 -7.27 -7.03 -8.19
CA THR A 23 -8.63 -6.53 -8.35
C THR A 23 -8.66 -5.15 -9.01
N VAL A 24 -7.69 -4.29 -8.69
CA VAL A 24 -7.52 -2.99 -9.32
C VAL A 24 -7.09 -3.17 -10.79
N ALA A 25 -6.13 -4.06 -11.03
CA ALA A 25 -5.67 -4.34 -12.40
C ALA A 25 -6.83 -4.81 -13.28
N ASN A 26 -7.65 -5.73 -12.78
CA ASN A 26 -8.82 -6.24 -13.53
C ASN A 26 -9.84 -5.14 -13.81
N GLU A 27 -10.12 -4.28 -12.83
CA GLU A 27 -11.10 -3.21 -12.98
C GLU A 27 -10.67 -2.14 -13.98
N PHE A 28 -9.38 -1.80 -14.01
CA PHE A 28 -8.86 -0.70 -14.83
C PHE A 28 -8.09 -1.16 -16.06
N GLY A 29 -8.20 -2.42 -16.43
CA GLY A 29 -7.58 -2.94 -17.66
C GLY A 29 -6.05 -2.93 -17.64
N ILE A 30 -5.44 -3.05 -16.47
CA ILE A 30 -3.99 -3.10 -16.30
C ILE A 30 -3.55 -4.55 -16.43
N THR A 31 -2.60 -4.82 -17.33
CA THR A 31 -2.08 -6.16 -17.60
C THR A 31 -0.57 -6.17 -17.43
N GLU A 32 0.01 -7.36 -17.35
CA GLU A 32 1.47 -7.50 -17.30
C GLU A 32 2.14 -6.95 -18.57
N GLU A 33 1.45 -6.99 -19.71
CA GLU A 33 1.94 -6.44 -20.97
C GLU A 33 1.97 -4.92 -20.99
N ASN A 34 0.91 -4.26 -20.50
CA ASN A 34 0.78 -2.80 -20.57
C ASN A 34 1.23 -2.09 -19.29
N GLY A 35 1.41 -2.80 -18.20
CA GLY A 35 1.73 -2.23 -16.90
C GLY A 35 2.56 -3.17 -16.03
N ALA A 36 3.67 -3.71 -16.56
CA ALA A 36 4.53 -4.65 -15.85
C ALA A 36 5.06 -4.11 -14.51
N ARG A 37 5.18 -2.80 -14.38
CA ARG A 37 5.64 -2.15 -13.14
C ARG A 37 4.55 -1.98 -12.09
N PHE A 38 3.29 -2.26 -12.45
CA PHE A 38 2.18 -2.15 -11.50
C PHE A 38 2.35 -3.18 -10.38
N THR A 39 1.97 -2.80 -9.17
CA THR A 39 2.18 -3.56 -7.94
C THR A 39 1.71 -5.02 -8.04
N ALA A 40 0.57 -5.28 -8.69
CA ALA A 40 0.06 -6.65 -8.88
C ALA A 40 1.04 -7.56 -9.62
N PHE A 41 1.87 -7.02 -10.50
CA PHE A 41 2.81 -7.77 -11.35
C PHE A 41 4.27 -7.63 -10.90
N ALA A 42 4.63 -6.48 -10.37
CA ALA A 42 6.02 -6.17 -10.01
C ALA A 42 6.43 -6.70 -8.62
N THR A 43 5.46 -7.05 -7.77
CA THR A 43 5.75 -7.52 -6.42
C THR A 43 6.14 -8.98 -6.42
N ASP A 44 7.35 -9.27 -5.93
CA ASP A 44 7.86 -10.61 -5.71
C ASP A 44 8.61 -10.66 -4.36
N GLU A 45 9.08 -11.83 -3.97
CA GLU A 45 9.80 -12.01 -2.71
C GLU A 45 11.07 -11.17 -2.65
N GLY A 46 11.81 -11.11 -3.75
CA GLY A 46 13.05 -10.31 -3.83
C GLY A 46 12.81 -8.82 -3.59
N ARG A 47 11.70 -8.28 -4.10
CA ARG A 47 11.33 -6.88 -3.87
C ARG A 47 11.00 -6.63 -2.40
N ILE A 48 10.23 -7.51 -1.77
CA ILE A 48 9.86 -7.36 -0.34
C ILE A 48 11.09 -7.55 0.54
N GLU A 49 11.98 -8.49 0.22
CA GLU A 49 13.28 -8.62 0.91
C GLU A 49 14.10 -7.33 0.80
N TRP A 50 14.13 -6.70 -0.37
CA TRP A 50 14.81 -5.42 -0.57
C TRP A 50 14.22 -4.33 0.34
N HIS A 51 12.90 -4.24 0.42
CA HIS A 51 12.24 -3.29 1.32
C HIS A 51 12.63 -3.53 2.77
N MET A 52 12.74 -4.77 3.18
CA MET A 52 13.07 -5.16 4.55
C MET A 52 14.54 -4.92 4.90
N PHE A 53 15.46 -5.45 4.09
CA PHE A 53 16.88 -5.52 4.43
C PHE A 53 17.73 -4.37 3.88
N CYS A 54 17.31 -3.74 2.78
CA CYS A 54 18.05 -2.64 2.15
C CYS A 54 17.44 -1.28 2.48
N GLU A 55 16.12 -1.14 2.40
CA GLU A 55 15.44 0.11 2.69
C GLU A 55 15.01 0.23 4.16
N HIS A 56 15.06 -0.85 4.92
CA HIS A 56 14.68 -0.90 6.33
C HIS A 56 13.30 -0.29 6.60
N ARG A 57 12.34 -0.61 5.73
CA ARG A 57 10.98 -0.10 5.89
C ARG A 57 10.32 -0.67 7.12
N PRO A 58 9.55 0.13 7.88
CA PRO A 58 8.56 -0.41 8.81
C PRO A 58 7.50 -1.16 8.01
N MET A 59 7.31 -2.45 8.31
CA MET A 59 6.45 -3.36 7.56
C MET A 59 5.57 -4.14 8.53
N TYR A 60 4.26 -4.12 8.29
CA TYR A 60 3.27 -4.69 9.20
C TYR A 60 2.27 -5.57 8.47
N GLU A 61 1.78 -6.58 9.18
CA GLU A 61 0.77 -7.51 8.71
C GLU A 61 -0.46 -7.50 9.62
N TYR A 62 -1.62 -7.76 9.03
CA TYR A 62 -2.82 -8.10 9.77
C TYR A 62 -2.99 -9.61 9.76
N TYR A 63 -2.99 -10.19 10.94
CA TYR A 63 -3.03 -11.63 11.13
C TYR A 63 -4.31 -12.04 11.84
N GLU A 64 -5.04 -12.99 11.27
CA GLU A 64 -6.28 -13.48 11.84
C GLU A 64 -6.41 -14.98 11.60
N LYS A 65 -6.76 -15.73 12.63
CA LYS A 65 -6.95 -17.20 12.55
C LYS A 65 -5.79 -17.93 11.87
N ASN A 66 -4.57 -17.58 12.27
CA ASN A 66 -3.33 -18.15 11.72
C ASN A 66 -3.13 -17.88 10.23
N ARG A 67 -3.71 -16.81 9.70
CA ARG A 67 -3.53 -16.40 8.30
C ARG A 67 -3.20 -14.92 8.21
N LEU A 68 -2.24 -14.58 7.39
CA LEU A 68 -1.91 -13.21 7.02
C LEU A 68 -2.93 -12.76 5.95
N ILE A 69 -3.70 -11.70 6.25
CA ILE A 69 -4.78 -11.23 5.40
C ILE A 69 -4.67 -9.78 5.00
N GLY A 70 -3.74 -9.05 5.59
CA GLY A 70 -3.51 -7.64 5.26
C GLY A 70 -2.05 -7.26 5.45
N TYR A 71 -1.64 -6.15 4.83
CA TYR A 71 -0.26 -5.70 4.80
C TYR A 71 -0.17 -4.20 4.53
N TYR A 72 0.85 -3.55 5.07
CA TYR A 72 1.32 -2.26 4.60
C TYR A 72 2.80 -2.08 4.93
N SER A 73 3.45 -1.14 4.25
CA SER A 73 4.79 -0.67 4.60
C SER A 73 4.86 0.84 4.53
N LEU A 74 5.85 1.41 5.24
CA LEU A 74 6.16 2.83 5.19
C LEU A 74 7.54 3.03 4.59
N LEU A 75 7.65 3.94 3.63
CA LEU A 75 8.92 4.43 3.16
C LEU A 75 9.18 5.77 3.85
N ILE A 76 10.14 5.78 4.76
CA ILE A 76 10.50 6.99 5.50
C ILE A 76 11.39 7.84 4.60
N LYS A 77 10.99 9.08 4.38
CA LYS A 77 11.70 10.04 3.56
C LYS A 77 12.35 11.11 4.43
N ASP A 78 13.15 11.98 3.83
CA ASP A 78 13.66 13.17 4.48
C ASP A 78 12.53 14.16 4.76
N ASN A 79 12.81 15.21 5.53
CA ASN A 79 11.86 16.29 5.86
C ASN A 79 10.61 15.83 6.63
N GLU A 80 10.74 14.80 7.47
CA GLU A 80 9.66 14.31 8.32
C GLU A 80 8.44 13.80 7.51
N GLU A 81 8.68 13.31 6.30
CA GLU A 81 7.65 12.74 5.45
C GLU A 81 7.80 11.22 5.35
N CYS A 82 6.69 10.55 5.14
CA CYS A 82 6.69 9.14 4.79
C CYS A 82 5.70 8.86 3.66
N GLU A 83 5.87 7.71 3.03
CA GLU A 83 4.96 7.22 2.01
C GLU A 83 4.37 5.90 2.49
N LEU A 84 3.04 5.80 2.48
CA LEU A 84 2.34 4.56 2.75
C LEU A 84 2.30 3.74 1.47
N ASN A 85 2.90 2.56 1.51
CA ASN A 85 3.00 1.69 0.34
C ASN A 85 2.28 0.37 0.55
N ASN A 86 1.70 -0.12 -0.54
CA ASN A 86 1.17 -1.48 -0.66
C ASN A 86 0.13 -1.83 0.41
N LEU A 87 -0.65 -0.86 0.87
CA LEU A 87 -1.78 -1.15 1.76
C LEU A 87 -2.71 -2.14 1.08
N SER A 88 -2.81 -3.31 1.65
CA SER A 88 -3.49 -4.45 1.01
C SER A 88 -4.34 -5.21 2.01
N VAL A 89 -5.50 -5.67 1.55
CA VAL A 89 -6.36 -6.62 2.27
C VAL A 89 -6.81 -7.66 1.26
N LEU A 90 -6.75 -8.93 1.63
CA LEU A 90 -7.30 -9.99 0.77
C LEU A 90 -8.75 -9.66 0.40
N PRO A 91 -9.13 -9.80 -0.88
CA PRO A 91 -10.47 -9.40 -1.34
C PRO A 91 -11.62 -9.98 -0.52
N GLU A 92 -11.54 -11.24 -0.10
CA GLU A 92 -12.56 -11.92 0.68
C GLU A 92 -12.71 -11.38 2.12
N TYR A 93 -11.74 -10.59 2.59
CA TYR A 93 -11.76 -9.99 3.93
C TYR A 93 -12.08 -8.48 3.90
N ARG A 94 -12.36 -7.93 2.74
CA ARG A 94 -12.75 -6.51 2.60
C ARG A 94 -14.09 -6.24 3.27
N HIS A 95 -14.36 -4.95 3.53
CA HIS A 95 -15.57 -4.46 4.21
C HIS A 95 -15.72 -4.89 5.68
N ASN A 96 -14.63 -5.39 6.28
CA ASN A 96 -14.55 -5.74 7.70
C ASN A 96 -13.67 -4.75 8.50
N LYS A 97 -13.46 -3.55 7.98
CA LYS A 97 -12.65 -2.49 8.59
C LYS A 97 -11.17 -2.83 8.78
N ILE A 98 -10.68 -3.90 8.17
CA ILE A 98 -9.26 -4.30 8.26
C ILE A 98 -8.36 -3.25 7.61
N GLY A 99 -8.73 -2.77 6.43
CA GLY A 99 -8.01 -1.69 5.75
C GLY A 99 -7.93 -0.42 6.59
N TYR A 100 -9.03 -0.06 7.24
CA TYR A 100 -9.08 1.08 8.15
C TYR A 100 -8.16 0.87 9.37
N SER A 101 -8.19 -0.32 9.97
CA SER A 101 -7.31 -0.63 11.11
C SER A 101 -5.83 -0.54 10.74
N LEU A 102 -5.46 -1.04 9.56
CA LEU A 102 -4.10 -0.92 9.04
C LEU A 102 -3.72 0.54 8.78
N LEU A 103 -4.64 1.32 8.22
CA LEU A 103 -4.42 2.73 7.94
C LEU A 103 -4.20 3.52 9.24
N GLU A 104 -5.05 3.34 10.25
CA GLU A 104 -4.87 3.97 11.56
C GLU A 104 -3.55 3.58 12.22
N HIS A 105 -3.22 2.29 12.18
CA HIS A 105 -1.95 1.80 12.71
C HIS A 105 -0.77 2.47 12.00
N SER A 106 -0.86 2.66 10.68
CA SER A 106 0.19 3.36 9.91
C SER A 106 0.37 4.81 10.36
N PHE A 107 -0.72 5.51 10.68
CA PHE A 107 -0.64 6.89 11.20
C PHE A 107 0.11 6.93 12.54
N GLU A 108 -0.25 6.04 13.46
CA GLU A 108 0.41 5.99 14.77
C GLU A 108 1.90 5.63 14.65
N LYS A 109 2.24 4.69 13.78
CA LYS A 109 3.64 4.32 13.54
C LYS A 109 4.43 5.46 12.90
N ALA A 110 3.86 6.13 11.91
CA ALA A 110 4.50 7.26 11.25
C ALA A 110 4.76 8.40 12.23
N LYS A 111 3.77 8.75 13.05
CA LYS A 111 3.93 9.77 14.11
C LYS A 111 5.02 9.38 15.09
N GLY A 112 5.03 8.13 15.54
CA GLY A 112 6.05 7.62 16.45
C GLY A 112 7.47 7.68 15.90
N LEU A 113 7.62 7.69 14.58
CA LEU A 113 8.90 7.83 13.88
C LEU A 113 9.24 9.28 13.54
N GLY A 114 8.43 10.23 13.99
CA GLY A 114 8.67 11.66 13.77
C GLY A 114 8.14 12.21 12.46
N CYS A 115 7.31 11.44 11.74
CA CYS A 115 6.72 11.93 10.49
C CYS A 115 5.55 12.88 10.78
N THR A 116 5.48 13.95 10.01
CA THR A 116 4.43 14.97 10.10
C THR A 116 3.49 14.95 8.90
N LYS A 117 3.87 14.23 7.84
CA LYS A 117 3.08 14.13 6.62
C LYS A 117 3.22 12.74 5.99
N MET A 118 2.11 12.20 5.52
CA MET A 118 2.06 10.92 4.81
C MET A 118 1.58 11.13 3.38
N ASN A 119 2.30 10.55 2.43
CA ASN A 119 1.97 10.58 1.01
C ASN A 119 1.48 9.21 0.55
N ILE A 120 0.59 9.19 -0.42
CA ILE A 120 0.16 7.97 -1.11
C ILE A 120 0.10 8.19 -2.62
N GLY A 121 0.24 7.10 -3.37
CA GLY A 121 -0.03 7.05 -4.80
C GLY A 121 -1.21 6.11 -5.08
N ILE A 122 -2.08 6.52 -5.97
CA ILE A 122 -3.26 5.73 -6.38
C ILE A 122 -3.37 5.70 -7.90
N VAL A 123 -4.17 4.78 -8.41
CA VAL A 123 -4.69 4.88 -9.79
C VAL A 123 -5.69 6.03 -9.78
N GLU A 124 -5.40 7.12 -10.50
CA GLU A 124 -6.22 8.35 -10.51
C GLU A 124 -7.68 8.08 -10.86
N GLU A 125 -7.90 7.16 -11.78
CA GLU A 125 -9.22 6.77 -12.26
C GLU A 125 -10.05 6.00 -11.22
N ASN A 126 -9.42 5.55 -10.13
CA ASN A 126 -10.08 4.83 -9.04
C ASN A 126 -10.76 5.79 -8.06
N ALA A 127 -11.93 6.29 -8.46
CA ALA A 127 -12.68 7.27 -7.68
C ALA A 127 -13.14 6.73 -6.32
N VAL A 128 -13.45 5.45 -6.23
CA VAL A 128 -13.88 4.79 -4.98
C VAL A 128 -12.75 4.81 -3.96
N LEU A 129 -11.54 4.42 -4.38
CA LEU A 129 -10.36 4.42 -3.49
C LEU A 129 -9.99 5.84 -3.07
N ARG A 130 -10.02 6.78 -4.01
CA ARG A 130 -9.75 8.19 -3.71
C ARG A 130 -10.71 8.73 -2.64
N SER A 131 -12.01 8.48 -2.78
CA SER A 131 -13.02 8.90 -1.81
C SER A 131 -12.78 8.25 -0.44
N TRP A 132 -12.35 6.99 -0.43
CA TRP A 132 -12.03 6.31 0.82
C TRP A 132 -10.87 6.98 1.56
N TYR A 133 -9.79 7.34 0.86
CA TYR A 133 -8.68 8.08 1.47
C TYR A 133 -9.09 9.49 1.89
N GLU A 134 -9.89 10.20 1.10
CA GLU A 134 -10.39 11.53 1.46
C GLU A 134 -11.18 11.50 2.77
N LYS A 135 -11.97 10.45 2.97
CA LYS A 135 -12.73 10.24 4.22
C LYS A 135 -11.82 10.21 5.45
N TYR A 136 -10.60 9.73 5.30
CA TYR A 136 -9.64 9.62 6.41
C TYR A 136 -8.62 10.76 6.43
N GLY A 137 -8.90 11.84 5.74
CA GLY A 137 -8.16 13.09 5.85
C GLY A 137 -7.07 13.31 4.79
N PHE A 138 -6.97 12.47 3.77
CA PHE A 138 -6.08 12.72 2.66
C PHE A 138 -6.66 13.77 1.71
N VAL A 139 -5.78 14.58 1.13
CA VAL A 139 -6.13 15.61 0.15
C VAL A 139 -5.39 15.30 -1.15
N HIS A 140 -6.09 15.37 -2.27
CA HIS A 140 -5.50 15.18 -3.59
C HIS A 140 -4.55 16.32 -3.92
N THR A 141 -3.33 15.99 -4.34
CA THR A 141 -2.27 16.98 -4.60
C THR A 141 -1.88 17.10 -6.07
N GLY A 142 -2.20 16.10 -6.89
CA GLY A 142 -1.86 16.13 -8.30
C GLY A 142 -1.97 14.76 -8.96
N ALA A 143 -1.65 14.73 -10.24
CA ALA A 143 -1.65 13.50 -11.03
C ALA A 143 -0.59 13.59 -12.12
N GLU A 144 -0.05 12.45 -12.55
CA GLU A 144 0.93 12.38 -13.61
C GLU A 144 0.75 11.11 -14.44
N LYS A 145 0.77 11.24 -15.77
CA LYS A 145 0.70 10.12 -16.69
C LYS A 145 2.12 9.74 -17.14
N TYR A 146 2.54 8.55 -16.75
CA TYR A 146 3.83 7.98 -17.18
C TYR A 146 3.63 7.06 -18.38
N ASP A 147 4.62 7.03 -19.28
CA ASP A 147 4.55 6.21 -20.49
C ASP A 147 4.48 4.71 -20.21
N PHE A 148 5.06 4.27 -19.09
CA PHE A 148 5.11 2.86 -18.70
C PHE A 148 3.84 2.36 -17.98
N PHE A 149 2.85 3.24 -17.74
CA PHE A 149 1.56 2.85 -17.17
C PHE A 149 0.41 3.18 -18.10
N PRO A 150 -0.61 2.30 -18.18
CA PRO A 150 -1.84 2.58 -18.97
C PRO A 150 -2.84 3.47 -18.24
N PHE A 151 -2.52 3.88 -17.00
CA PHE A 151 -3.35 4.73 -16.15
C PHE A 151 -2.58 5.96 -15.69
N THR A 152 -3.30 6.93 -15.15
CA THR A 152 -2.69 8.12 -14.53
C THR A 152 -2.41 7.85 -13.05
N CYS A 153 -1.20 8.19 -12.60
CA CYS A 153 -0.87 8.12 -11.17
C CYS A 153 -1.44 9.34 -10.45
N GLY A 154 -2.28 9.11 -9.46
CA GLY A 154 -2.80 10.15 -8.59
C GLY A 154 -2.01 10.20 -7.29
N TYR A 155 -1.85 11.40 -6.75
CA TYR A 155 -1.11 11.62 -5.51
C TYR A 155 -2.00 12.30 -4.47
N MET A 156 -1.88 11.83 -3.25
CA MET A 156 -2.60 12.40 -2.10
C MET A 156 -1.67 12.53 -0.91
N GLU A 157 -1.99 13.44 -0.01
CA GLU A 157 -1.23 13.61 1.22
C GLU A 157 -2.13 13.87 2.42
N LYS A 158 -1.63 13.51 3.59
CA LYS A 158 -2.29 13.77 4.88
C LYS A 158 -1.28 14.36 5.85
N VAL A 159 -1.69 15.43 6.53
CA VAL A 159 -0.96 15.97 7.69
C VAL A 159 -1.27 15.07 8.88
N LEU A 160 -0.22 14.60 9.51
CA LEU A 160 -0.31 13.69 10.65
C LEU A 160 -0.42 14.42 11.99
#